data_303b60035f89f97d7bfcdad5fff360d8
#
_entry.id   303b60035f89f97d7bfcdad5fff360d8
#
_cell.length_a   1.000
_cell.length_b   1.000
_cell.length_c   1.000
_cell.angle_alpha   90.00
_cell.angle_beta   90.00
_cell.angle_gamma   90.00
#
_symmetry.space_group_name_H-M   'P 1'
#
loop_
_entity.id
_entity.type
_entity.pdbx_description
1 polymer ?
#
loop_
_entity_poly.entity_id
_entity_poly.type
_entity_poly.pdbx_seq_one_letter_code
_entity_poly.pdbx_strand_id
1 'polypeptide(L)'
;MIYEYQNKLPQIDNKSWVAPNAVIIGSVILEEETSIWWNAVLRGDNEKIHVGKGSNIQDGSVAHTDPGFGLYIGQNVTVGHMAMIHGCTIGDGSLVGIGSIILNGAKIGKGCLIG
;
A
#
# COMPACT_ATOMS: atom_id res chain seq x y z
N MET A 1 -7.27 11.18 -5.45
CA MET A 1 -8.52 10.73 -6.14
C MET A 1 -8.98 9.42 -5.50
N ILE A 2 -10.13 9.47 -4.86
CA ILE A 2 -10.66 8.35 -4.07
C ILE A 2 -11.88 7.81 -4.81
N TYR A 3 -11.90 6.49 -5.07
CA TYR A 3 -12.97 5.88 -5.86
C TYR A 3 -13.58 4.68 -5.14
N GLU A 4 -14.91 4.61 -5.15
CA GLU A 4 -15.64 3.41 -4.75
C GLU A 4 -15.56 2.35 -5.85
N TYR A 5 -15.50 1.08 -5.47
CA TYR A 5 -15.55 -0.03 -6.41
C TYR A 5 -16.40 -1.18 -5.81
N GLN A 6 -17.46 -1.58 -6.50
CA GLN A 6 -18.38 -2.64 -6.06
C GLN A 6 -18.84 -2.45 -4.61
N ASN A 7 -19.35 -1.25 -4.31
CA ASN A 7 -19.86 -0.84 -3.00
C ASN A 7 -18.80 -0.81 -1.89
N LYS A 8 -17.52 -0.84 -2.24
CA LYS A 8 -16.43 -0.69 -1.28
C LYS A 8 -15.76 0.64 -1.47
N LEU A 9 -15.79 1.44 -0.42
CA LEU A 9 -15.16 2.76 -0.38
C LEU A 9 -13.90 2.67 0.47
N PRO A 10 -12.79 3.26 0.03
CA PRO A 10 -11.58 3.31 0.84
C PRO A 10 -11.84 3.92 2.22
N GLN A 11 -11.29 3.29 3.24
CA GLN A 11 -11.35 3.76 4.62
C GLN A 11 -10.03 4.44 4.95
N ILE A 12 -10.05 5.76 5.02
CA ILE A 12 -8.85 6.57 5.20
C ILE A 12 -8.97 7.30 6.52
N ASP A 13 -8.04 7.04 7.45
CA ASP A 13 -7.99 7.73 8.72
C ASP A 13 -7.77 9.23 8.50
N ASN A 14 -8.41 10.06 9.32
CA ASN A 14 -8.32 11.52 9.16
C ASN A 14 -6.93 12.09 9.43
N LYS A 15 -6.05 11.32 10.04
CA LYS A 15 -4.64 11.70 10.24
C LYS A 15 -3.73 11.17 9.14
N SER A 16 -4.29 10.61 8.08
CA SER A 16 -3.53 10.19 6.90
C SER A 16 -3.43 11.33 5.91
N TRP A 17 -2.42 11.26 5.07
CA TRP A 17 -2.27 12.19 3.97
C TRP A 17 -2.22 11.44 2.64
N VAL A 18 -3.00 11.89 1.68
CA VAL A 18 -3.04 11.33 0.33
C VAL A 18 -2.80 12.47 -0.66
N ALA A 19 -1.77 12.31 -1.49
CA ALA A 19 -1.46 13.31 -2.52
C ALA A 19 -2.67 13.50 -3.45
N PRO A 20 -2.93 14.73 -3.92
CA PRO A 20 -4.11 15.00 -4.76
C PRO A 20 -4.22 14.13 -6.01
N ASN A 21 -3.10 13.72 -6.60
CA ASN A 21 -3.10 12.87 -7.79
C ASN A 21 -2.79 11.39 -7.50
N ALA A 22 -2.69 10.99 -6.26
CA ALA A 22 -2.68 9.57 -5.92
C ALA A 22 -4.09 9.00 -6.15
N VAL A 23 -4.16 7.75 -6.57
CA VAL A 23 -5.43 7.08 -6.87
C VAL A 23 -5.64 5.94 -5.89
N ILE A 24 -6.75 5.97 -5.15
CA ILE A 24 -7.09 4.93 -4.17
C ILE A 24 -8.47 4.40 -4.52
N ILE A 25 -8.56 3.10 -4.78
CA ILE A 25 -9.77 2.48 -5.34
C ILE A 25 -10.19 1.30 -4.46
N GLY A 26 -11.45 1.29 -4.05
CA GLY A 26 -12.12 0.11 -3.51
C GLY A 26 -11.70 -0.27 -2.10
N SER A 27 -11.37 -1.54 -1.89
CA SER A 27 -11.11 -2.11 -0.58
C SER A 27 -9.71 -1.78 -0.08
N VAL A 28 -9.53 -0.54 0.37
CA VAL A 28 -8.26 -0.03 0.89
C VAL A 28 -8.49 0.53 2.28
N ILE A 29 -7.62 0.15 3.23
CA ILE A 29 -7.63 0.70 4.58
C ILE A 29 -6.30 1.39 4.84
N LEU A 30 -6.34 2.69 5.12
CA LEU A 30 -5.18 3.46 5.53
C LEU A 30 -5.34 3.82 7.00
N GLU A 31 -4.47 3.29 7.85
CA GLU A 31 -4.45 3.61 9.27
C GLU A 31 -3.86 5.00 9.51
N GLU A 32 -3.91 5.46 10.76
CA GLU A 32 -3.45 6.80 11.10
C GLU A 32 -1.98 7.02 10.73
N GLU A 33 -1.66 8.26 10.39
CA GLU A 33 -0.30 8.70 10.07
C GLU A 33 0.31 7.99 8.87
N THR A 34 -0.50 7.39 8.00
CA THR A 34 -0.01 6.89 6.71
C THR A 34 0.08 8.04 5.71
N SER A 35 0.95 7.89 4.73
CA SER A 35 1.05 8.87 3.64
C SER A 35 1.21 8.16 2.30
N ILE A 36 0.41 8.61 1.34
CA ILE A 36 0.41 8.08 -0.03
C ILE A 36 0.78 9.22 -0.96
N TRP A 37 1.87 9.04 -1.68
CA TRP A 37 2.54 10.14 -2.36
C TRP A 37 2.12 10.28 -3.82
N TRP A 38 2.69 11.23 -4.52
CA TRP A 38 2.25 11.65 -5.85
C TRP A 38 2.31 10.52 -6.88
N ASN A 39 1.27 10.39 -7.70
CA ASN A 39 1.15 9.37 -8.74
C ASN A 39 1.10 7.91 -8.25
N ALA A 40 1.01 7.68 -6.95
CA ALA A 40 0.84 6.33 -6.44
C ALA A 40 -0.57 5.82 -6.73
N VAL A 41 -0.70 4.50 -6.97
CA VAL A 41 -1.99 3.86 -7.23
C VAL A 41 -2.17 2.68 -6.28
N LEU A 42 -3.23 2.72 -5.48
CA LEU A 42 -3.63 1.61 -4.62
C LEU A 42 -4.98 1.09 -5.12
N ARG A 43 -4.98 -0.05 -5.77
CA ARG A 43 -6.20 -0.59 -6.38
C ARG A 43 -6.64 -1.87 -5.66
N GLY A 44 -7.57 -1.73 -4.73
CA GLY A 44 -8.16 -2.84 -3.97
C GLY A 44 -9.45 -3.33 -4.63
N ASP A 45 -9.34 -3.84 -5.85
CA ASP A 45 -10.49 -4.29 -6.63
C ASP A 45 -10.69 -5.81 -6.60
N ASN A 46 -9.78 -6.55 -6.00
CA ASN A 46 -9.93 -7.98 -5.74
C ASN A 46 -9.94 -8.24 -4.24
N GLU A 47 -8.77 -8.32 -3.61
CA GLU A 47 -8.65 -8.43 -2.16
C GLU A 47 -8.31 -7.07 -1.55
N LYS A 48 -8.30 -7.03 -0.22
CA LYS A 48 -8.03 -5.82 0.55
C LYS A 48 -6.56 -5.40 0.46
N ILE A 49 -6.34 -4.09 0.45
CA ILE A 49 -5.04 -3.47 0.71
C ILE A 49 -5.12 -2.81 2.08
N HIS A 50 -4.24 -3.21 3.00
CA HIS A 50 -4.19 -2.65 4.34
C HIS A 50 -2.82 -2.02 4.59
N VAL A 51 -2.79 -0.74 4.88
CA VAL A 51 -1.56 0.01 5.17
C VAL A 51 -1.56 0.38 6.65
N GLY A 52 -0.60 -0.18 7.38
CA GLY A 52 -0.48 -0.01 8.82
C GLY A 52 0.01 1.37 9.23
N LYS A 53 -0.23 1.72 10.49
CA LYS A 53 0.08 3.01 11.08
C LYS A 53 1.51 3.47 10.77
N GLY A 54 1.67 4.74 10.37
CA GLY A 54 2.96 5.36 10.17
C GLY A 54 3.70 4.93 8.91
N SER A 55 3.09 4.09 8.08
CA SER A 55 3.70 3.63 6.84
C SER A 55 3.49 4.62 5.70
N ASN A 56 4.38 4.55 4.70
CA ASN A 56 4.25 5.40 3.53
C ASN A 56 4.43 4.60 2.24
N ILE A 57 3.74 5.03 1.20
CA ILE A 57 3.89 4.53 -0.17
C ILE A 57 4.26 5.72 -1.03
N GLN A 58 5.47 5.70 -1.55
CA GLN A 58 6.04 6.87 -2.18
C GLN A 58 5.70 6.97 -3.67
N ASP A 59 6.18 8.03 -4.27
CA ASP A 59 5.79 8.50 -5.59
C ASP A 59 5.87 7.41 -6.66
N GLY A 60 4.81 7.30 -7.45
CA GLY A 60 4.75 6.40 -8.60
C GLY A 60 4.63 4.92 -8.29
N SER A 61 4.53 4.53 -7.03
CA SER A 61 4.39 3.12 -6.65
C SER A 61 2.99 2.60 -6.94
N VAL A 62 2.89 1.31 -7.22
CA VAL A 62 1.62 0.65 -7.48
C VAL A 62 1.41 -0.49 -6.47
N ALA A 63 0.25 -0.50 -5.85
CA ALA A 63 -0.20 -1.55 -4.94
C ALA A 63 -1.46 -2.20 -5.51
N HIS A 64 -1.43 -3.51 -5.66
CA HIS A 64 -2.56 -4.24 -6.23
C HIS A 64 -2.70 -5.62 -5.58
N THR A 65 -3.81 -6.27 -5.84
CA THR A 65 -4.13 -7.59 -5.28
C THR A 65 -4.74 -8.48 -6.34
N ASP A 66 -4.63 -9.80 -6.13
CA ASP A 66 -5.36 -10.80 -6.91
C ASP A 66 -6.30 -11.58 -5.98
N PRO A 67 -7.30 -12.29 -6.51
CA PRO A 67 -8.13 -13.15 -5.67
C PRO A 67 -7.29 -14.13 -4.84
N GLY A 68 -7.51 -14.14 -3.54
CA GLY A 68 -6.75 -14.96 -2.59
C GLY A 68 -5.40 -14.37 -2.15
N PHE A 69 -5.00 -13.22 -2.70
CA PHE A 69 -3.72 -12.57 -2.36
C PHE A 69 -3.96 -11.12 -1.99
N GLY A 70 -4.32 -10.89 -0.73
CA GLY A 70 -4.42 -9.55 -0.16
C GLY A 70 -3.03 -8.92 0.03
N LEU A 71 -3.01 -7.62 0.19
CA LEU A 71 -1.78 -6.87 0.43
C LEU A 71 -1.82 -6.28 1.84
N TYR A 72 -0.86 -6.68 2.66
CA TYR A 72 -0.80 -6.25 4.06
C TYR A 72 0.55 -5.60 4.34
N ILE A 73 0.52 -4.31 4.57
CA ILE A 73 1.71 -3.52 4.93
C ILE A 73 1.62 -3.23 6.43
N GLY A 74 2.64 -3.61 7.17
CA GLY A 74 2.71 -3.41 8.62
C GLY A 74 2.87 -1.94 9.01
N GLN A 75 3.27 -1.72 10.26
CA GLN A 75 3.47 -0.38 10.80
C GLN A 75 4.88 0.13 10.47
N ASN A 76 4.99 1.44 10.27
CA ASN A 76 6.28 2.11 10.04
C ASN A 76 7.09 1.51 8.89
N VAL A 77 6.41 1.09 7.84
CA VAL A 77 7.02 0.57 6.62
C VAL A 77 7.22 1.71 5.63
N THR A 78 8.38 1.73 5.01
CA THR A 78 8.66 2.65 3.91
C THR A 78 8.64 1.87 2.60
N VAL A 79 7.74 2.25 1.69
CA VAL A 79 7.75 1.75 0.32
C VAL A 79 8.33 2.84 -0.57
N GLY A 80 9.51 2.60 -1.10
CA GLY A 80 10.24 3.56 -1.93
C GLY A 80 9.53 3.85 -3.25
N HIS A 81 10.07 4.84 -3.96
CA HIS A 81 9.48 5.31 -5.21
C HIS A 81 9.44 4.22 -6.28
N MET A 82 8.44 4.24 -7.14
CA MET A 82 8.32 3.36 -8.31
C MET A 82 8.37 1.87 -7.98
N ALA A 83 7.98 1.49 -6.77
CA ALA A 83 7.90 0.08 -6.39
C ALA A 83 6.59 -0.53 -6.88
N MET A 84 6.63 -1.83 -7.20
CA MET A 84 5.45 -2.63 -7.48
C MET A 84 5.26 -3.61 -6.33
N ILE A 85 4.20 -3.44 -5.56
CA ILE A 85 3.87 -4.35 -4.46
C ILE A 85 2.51 -4.99 -4.74
N HIS A 86 2.49 -6.32 -4.78
CA HIS A 86 1.34 -7.05 -5.29
C HIS A 86 1.06 -8.29 -4.44
N GLY A 87 -0.10 -8.30 -3.76
CA GLY A 87 -0.59 -9.47 -3.03
C GLY A 87 0.39 -10.08 -2.02
N CYS A 88 1.14 -9.27 -1.31
CA CYS A 88 2.20 -9.70 -0.41
C CYS A 88 1.98 -9.19 1.01
N THR A 89 2.84 -9.64 1.92
CA THR A 89 2.85 -9.18 3.32
C THR A 89 4.20 -8.57 3.63
N ILE A 90 4.21 -7.35 4.15
CA ILE A 90 5.43 -6.63 4.50
C ILE A 90 5.40 -6.34 5.99
N GLY A 91 6.38 -6.88 6.73
CA GLY A 91 6.44 -6.76 8.18
C GLY A 91 6.84 -5.36 8.66
N ASP A 92 6.51 -5.08 9.91
CA ASP A 92 6.73 -3.77 10.53
C ASP A 92 8.18 -3.29 10.39
N GLY A 93 8.35 -2.00 10.14
CA GLY A 93 9.65 -1.36 10.11
C GLY A 93 10.51 -1.69 8.90
N SER A 94 10.00 -2.45 7.94
CA SER A 94 10.76 -2.79 6.74
C SER A 94 10.86 -1.63 5.77
N LEU A 95 11.90 -1.65 4.94
CA LEU A 95 12.10 -0.69 3.86
C LEU A 95 12.13 -1.44 2.52
N VAL A 96 11.19 -1.10 1.65
CA VAL A 96 11.15 -1.59 0.28
C VAL A 96 11.83 -0.56 -0.60
N GLY A 97 12.96 -0.94 -1.18
CA GLY A 97 13.80 -0.01 -1.95
C GLY A 97 13.13 0.46 -3.24
N ILE A 98 13.70 1.53 -3.80
CA ILE A 98 13.21 2.15 -5.03
C ILE A 98 13.16 1.12 -6.16
N GLY A 99 12.03 1.06 -6.87
CA GLY A 99 11.86 0.20 -8.03
C GLY A 99 11.76 -1.29 -7.71
N SER A 100 11.60 -1.68 -6.45
CA SER A 100 11.46 -3.08 -6.06
C SER A 100 10.16 -3.68 -6.59
N ILE A 101 10.18 -4.98 -6.87
CA ILE A 101 9.01 -5.74 -7.31
C ILE A 101 8.79 -6.88 -6.33
N ILE A 102 7.65 -6.87 -5.64
CA ILE A 102 7.26 -7.91 -4.68
C ILE A 102 5.90 -8.46 -5.12
N LEU A 103 5.83 -9.76 -5.34
CA LEU A 103 4.66 -10.38 -5.97
C LEU A 103 3.88 -11.29 -5.01
N ASN A 104 2.78 -11.85 -5.53
CA ASN A 104 1.79 -12.62 -4.78
C ASN A 104 2.41 -13.67 -3.85
N GLY A 105 1.95 -13.67 -2.60
CA GLY A 105 2.33 -14.65 -1.61
C GLY A 105 3.69 -14.40 -0.95
N ALA A 106 4.45 -13.41 -1.40
CA ALA A 106 5.72 -13.07 -0.77
C ALA A 106 5.49 -12.57 0.66
N LYS A 107 6.37 -12.97 1.56
CA LYS A 107 6.32 -12.54 2.97
C LYS A 107 7.67 -11.92 3.33
N ILE A 108 7.64 -10.62 3.56
CA ILE A 108 8.80 -9.86 4.03
C ILE A 108 8.68 -9.75 5.54
N GLY A 109 9.69 -10.16 6.27
CA GLY A 109 9.70 -10.10 7.73
C GLY A 109 9.82 -8.68 8.26
N LYS A 110 9.84 -8.54 9.58
CA LYS A 110 10.00 -7.23 10.23
C LYS A 110 11.43 -6.72 10.06
N GLY A 111 11.59 -5.42 9.91
CA GLY A 111 12.89 -4.77 9.88
C GLY A 111 13.77 -5.19 8.70
N CYS A 112 13.19 -5.66 7.61
CA CYS A 112 13.92 -6.07 6.42
C CYS A 112 14.23 -4.90 5.51
N LEU A 113 15.33 -5.03 4.77
CA LEU A 113 15.68 -4.11 3.69
C LEU A 113 15.65 -4.87 2.37
N ILE A 114 14.77 -4.45 1.47
CA ILE A 114 14.69 -4.99 0.12
C ILE A 114 15.41 -4.02 -0.80
N GLY A 115 16.50 -4.48 -1.34
CA GLY A 115 17.34 -3.67 -2.24
C GLY A 115 16.92 -3.73 -3.69
#